data_ec6ae1df7d415a7fb281ec805d0421b3
#
_entry.id   ec6ae1df7d415a7fb281ec805d0421b3
#
_cell.length_a   1.000
_cell.length_b   1.000
_cell.length_c   1.000
_cell.angle_alpha   90.00
_cell.angle_beta   90.00
_cell.angle_gamma   90.00
#
_symmetry.space_group_name_H-M   'P 1'
#
loop_
_entity.id
_entity.type
_entity.pdbx_description
1 polymer ?
#
loop_
_entity_poly.entity_id
_entity_poly.type
_entity_poly.pdbx_seq_one_letter_code
_entity_poly.pdbx_strand_id
1 'polypeptide(L)'
;MAPAPRNPDLPPSEAQAKEALEASPRHGEYVDVPLPGGGSVRAWVVYPERKDKAGVVIVIHEIFGLSPWLRGVADQLARDGFIAVAPDLITGLGPGGGGTESVASRDEVVQLVRGLTPEISIQRLNAVRDFALKIPAANGKTATVGFCWGGSRSFAFAAAQPDLNAAVVYYGGSPEAPDLAKIKAPVLGLYGADDARVTATIPPAEAEMKRLGKTFEPHLYEAAGHGFLRAQEDRDGANLKATQQAWPRMLAFLREHLQ
;
A
#
# COMPACT_ATOMS: atom_id res chain seq x y z
N MET A 1 6.57 29.64 -7.09
CA MET A 1 7.83 28.91 -7.30
C MET A 1 7.49 27.68 -8.13
N ALA A 2 8.29 27.35 -9.14
CA ALA A 2 8.14 26.07 -9.83
C ALA A 2 8.40 24.94 -8.83
N PRO A 3 7.64 23.83 -8.88
CA PRO A 3 7.91 22.69 -8.02
C PRO A 3 9.34 22.18 -8.23
N ALA A 4 9.98 21.73 -7.14
CA ALA A 4 11.30 21.14 -7.22
C ALA A 4 11.27 19.93 -8.20
N PRO A 5 12.33 19.71 -8.99
CA PRO A 5 12.38 18.59 -9.91
C PRO A 5 12.20 17.28 -9.14
N ARG A 6 11.37 16.38 -9.67
CA ARG A 6 11.11 15.07 -9.10
C ARG A 6 12.39 14.26 -8.95
N ASN A 7 12.63 13.69 -7.77
CA ASN A 7 13.63 12.63 -7.64
C ASN A 7 13.08 11.33 -8.27
N PRO A 8 13.68 10.81 -9.36
CA PRO A 8 13.18 9.62 -10.04
C PRO A 8 13.29 8.36 -9.19
N ASP A 9 14.14 8.33 -8.16
CA ASP A 9 14.32 7.15 -7.28
C ASP A 9 13.31 7.10 -6.13
N LEU A 10 12.38 8.05 -6.09
CA LEU A 10 11.28 8.11 -5.13
C LEU A 10 9.92 8.06 -5.85
N PRO A 11 8.86 7.59 -5.18
CA PRO A 11 7.52 7.73 -5.72
C PRO A 11 7.16 9.22 -5.85
N PRO A 12 6.27 9.58 -6.78
CA PRO A 12 5.83 10.96 -6.89
C PRO A 12 5.07 11.38 -5.63
N SER A 13 5.13 12.66 -5.29
CA SER A 13 4.15 13.26 -4.37
C SER A 13 2.77 13.33 -5.03
N GLU A 14 1.73 13.70 -4.27
CA GLU A 14 0.38 13.88 -4.83
C GLU A 14 0.37 14.93 -5.94
N ALA A 15 1.12 16.03 -5.75
CA ALA A 15 1.21 17.12 -6.73
C ALA A 15 1.88 16.67 -8.05
N GLN A 16 2.82 15.73 -7.98
CA GLN A 16 3.60 15.24 -9.12
C GLN A 16 2.99 14.01 -9.81
N ALA A 17 1.99 13.36 -9.19
CA ALA A 17 1.54 12.03 -9.57
C ALA A 17 1.01 11.93 -11.00
N LYS A 18 0.23 12.91 -11.44
CA LYS A 18 -0.36 12.93 -12.77
C LYS A 18 0.70 13.00 -13.87
N GLU A 19 1.60 13.97 -13.76
CA GLU A 19 2.70 14.16 -14.70
C GLU A 19 3.64 12.94 -14.72
N ALA A 20 3.93 12.37 -13.54
CA ALA A 20 4.75 11.19 -13.43
C ALA A 20 4.15 9.96 -14.13
N LEU A 21 2.82 9.77 -14.04
CA LEU A 21 2.12 8.69 -14.74
C LEU A 21 2.09 8.90 -16.26
N GLU A 22 1.84 10.12 -16.72
CA GLU A 22 1.83 10.47 -18.14
C GLU A 22 3.20 10.28 -18.81
N ALA A 23 4.28 10.52 -18.05
CA ALA A 23 5.66 10.34 -18.50
C ALA A 23 6.21 8.92 -18.33
N SER A 24 5.46 8.02 -17.70
CA SER A 24 5.94 6.66 -17.44
C SER A 24 6.02 5.82 -18.72
N PRO A 25 7.17 5.18 -18.99
CA PRO A 25 7.28 4.26 -20.13
C PRO A 25 6.76 2.85 -19.84
N ARG A 26 6.37 2.55 -18.58
CA ARG A 26 6.01 1.21 -18.16
C ARG A 26 4.61 0.83 -18.58
N HIS A 27 4.43 -0.46 -18.89
CA HIS A 27 3.10 -1.00 -19.17
C HIS A 27 2.29 -1.09 -17.88
N GLY A 28 1.17 -0.37 -17.85
CA GLY A 28 0.15 -0.44 -16.82
C GLY A 28 -1.22 -0.67 -17.43
N GLU A 29 -2.02 -1.53 -16.80
CA GLU A 29 -3.35 -1.87 -17.28
C GLU A 29 -4.35 -2.02 -16.14
N TYR A 30 -5.63 -1.78 -16.45
CA TYR A 30 -6.72 -2.14 -15.54
C TYR A 30 -7.15 -3.59 -15.79
N VAL A 31 -7.33 -4.32 -14.70
CA VAL A 31 -7.88 -5.68 -14.72
C VAL A 31 -9.07 -5.76 -13.77
N ASP A 32 -10.08 -6.54 -14.13
CA ASP A 32 -11.21 -6.82 -13.25
C ASP A 32 -11.00 -8.21 -12.61
N VAL A 33 -10.65 -8.19 -11.32
CA VAL A 33 -10.39 -9.40 -10.53
C VAL A 33 -11.73 -9.95 -10.02
N PRO A 34 -12.15 -11.16 -10.44
CA PRO A 34 -13.43 -11.71 -10.02
C PRO A 34 -13.47 -12.00 -8.52
N LEU A 35 -14.62 -11.71 -7.89
CA LEU A 35 -14.86 -12.01 -6.49
C LEU A 35 -15.61 -13.33 -6.31
N PRO A 36 -15.30 -14.11 -5.27
CA PRO A 36 -16.16 -15.22 -4.86
C PRO A 36 -17.57 -14.71 -4.54
N GLY A 37 -18.58 -15.27 -5.20
CA GLY A 37 -19.97 -14.84 -5.01
C GLY A 37 -20.49 -13.81 -6.02
N GLY A 38 -19.66 -13.37 -6.96
CA GLY A 38 -20.02 -12.48 -8.08
C GLY A 38 -19.46 -11.07 -7.93
N GLY A 39 -19.45 -10.34 -9.06
CA GLY A 39 -18.80 -9.05 -9.17
C GLY A 39 -17.27 -9.15 -9.30
N SER A 40 -16.61 -8.00 -9.25
CA SER A 40 -15.15 -7.91 -9.38
C SER A 40 -14.57 -6.79 -8.53
N VAL A 41 -13.25 -6.81 -8.35
CA VAL A 41 -12.44 -5.69 -7.90
C VAL A 41 -11.59 -5.22 -9.08
N ARG A 42 -11.76 -3.97 -9.48
CA ARG A 42 -10.90 -3.37 -10.49
C ARG A 42 -9.54 -3.06 -9.87
N ALA A 43 -8.47 -3.46 -10.52
CA ALA A 43 -7.11 -3.24 -10.05
C ALA A 43 -6.25 -2.62 -11.16
N TRP A 44 -5.37 -1.71 -10.79
CA TRP A 44 -4.30 -1.21 -11.65
C TRP A 44 -3.07 -2.10 -11.47
N VAL A 45 -2.61 -2.71 -12.55
CA VAL A 45 -1.44 -3.59 -12.55
C VAL A 45 -0.33 -2.94 -13.36
N VAL A 46 0.88 -2.89 -12.79
CA VAL A 46 2.07 -2.38 -13.49
C VAL A 46 3.17 -3.43 -13.42
N TYR A 47 3.81 -3.64 -14.57
CA TYR A 47 4.83 -4.67 -14.72
C TYR A 47 6.24 -4.06 -14.76
N PRO A 48 7.24 -4.69 -14.11
CA PRO A 48 8.62 -4.27 -14.21
C PRO A 48 9.23 -4.64 -15.57
N GLU A 49 10.14 -3.82 -16.04
CA GLU A 49 10.92 -4.11 -17.25
C GLU A 49 12.08 -5.09 -16.93
N ARG A 50 11.73 -6.37 -16.78
CA ARG A 50 12.71 -7.44 -16.50
C ARG A 50 12.30 -8.75 -17.13
N LYS A 51 13.29 -9.64 -17.38
CA LYS A 51 13.07 -10.97 -17.99
C LYS A 51 12.69 -12.03 -16.96
N ASP A 52 13.21 -11.89 -15.73
CA ASP A 52 12.98 -12.85 -14.67
C ASP A 52 11.65 -12.61 -13.98
N LYS A 53 11.11 -13.66 -13.37
CA LYS A 53 9.89 -13.56 -12.56
C LYS A 53 10.12 -12.62 -11.36
N ALA A 54 9.10 -11.86 -11.04
CA ALA A 54 9.14 -10.85 -9.97
C ALA A 54 8.17 -11.18 -8.83
N GLY A 55 8.52 -10.75 -7.62
CA GLY A 55 7.59 -10.75 -6.50
C GLY A 55 6.46 -9.74 -6.73
N VAL A 56 5.27 -10.04 -6.21
CA VAL A 56 4.10 -9.19 -6.35
C VAL A 56 3.86 -8.36 -5.10
N VAL A 57 3.68 -7.07 -5.28
CA VAL A 57 3.29 -6.13 -4.21
C VAL A 57 1.86 -5.67 -4.44
N ILE A 58 0.97 -5.99 -3.49
CA ILE A 58 -0.40 -5.49 -3.45
C ILE A 58 -0.39 -4.14 -2.75
N VAL A 59 -0.76 -3.09 -3.47
CA VAL A 59 -0.66 -1.69 -3.03
C VAL A 59 -2.02 -1.21 -2.53
N ILE A 60 -2.19 -1.04 -1.22
CA ILE A 60 -3.48 -0.74 -0.59
C ILE A 60 -3.60 0.76 -0.38
N HIS A 61 -4.65 1.33 -0.98
CA HIS A 61 -4.90 2.77 -1.02
C HIS A 61 -5.21 3.40 0.34
N GLU A 62 -5.02 4.71 0.43
CA GLU A 62 -5.52 5.57 1.51
C GLU A 62 -7.05 5.69 1.46
N ILE A 63 -7.62 6.56 2.30
CA ILE A 63 -9.04 6.91 2.27
C ILE A 63 -9.49 7.57 0.94
N PHE A 64 -8.59 7.80 0.00
CA PHE A 64 -8.85 8.46 -1.29
C PHE A 64 -9.01 7.49 -2.46
N GLY A 65 -9.13 6.19 -2.19
CA GLY A 65 -9.32 5.16 -3.21
C GLY A 65 -8.11 5.00 -4.14
N LEU A 66 -8.35 4.43 -5.32
CA LEU A 66 -7.33 4.25 -6.35
C LEU A 66 -7.03 5.57 -7.08
N SER A 67 -6.40 6.50 -6.36
CA SER A 67 -6.04 7.84 -6.85
C SER A 67 -4.88 7.79 -7.86
N PRO A 68 -4.65 8.87 -8.64
CA PRO A 68 -3.45 9.00 -9.47
C PRO A 68 -2.16 8.84 -8.67
N TRP A 69 -2.12 9.34 -7.42
CA TRP A 69 -0.97 9.17 -6.53
C TRP A 69 -0.67 7.69 -6.26
N LEU A 70 -1.66 6.89 -5.91
CA LEU A 70 -1.46 5.46 -5.64
C LEU A 70 -0.99 4.71 -6.88
N ARG A 71 -1.54 5.05 -8.06
CA ARG A 71 -1.06 4.49 -9.33
C ARG A 71 0.40 4.86 -9.61
N GLY A 72 0.80 6.10 -9.27
CA GLY A 72 2.20 6.54 -9.33
C GLY A 72 3.13 5.78 -8.38
N VAL A 73 2.65 5.42 -7.19
CA VAL A 73 3.38 4.54 -6.25
C VAL A 73 3.53 3.13 -6.84
N ALA A 74 2.47 2.58 -7.44
CA ALA A 74 2.52 1.28 -8.11
C ALA A 74 3.51 1.28 -9.29
N ASP A 75 3.51 2.34 -10.07
CA ASP A 75 4.46 2.55 -11.17
C ASP A 75 5.91 2.62 -10.68
N GLN A 76 6.16 3.29 -9.55
CA GLN A 76 7.49 3.35 -8.95
C GLN A 76 7.94 1.98 -8.43
N LEU A 77 7.07 1.19 -7.78
CA LEU A 77 7.37 -0.17 -7.37
C LEU A 77 7.73 -1.08 -8.56
N ALA A 78 7.04 -0.89 -9.70
CA ALA A 78 7.37 -1.61 -10.92
C ALA A 78 8.76 -1.19 -11.46
N ARG A 79 9.10 0.10 -11.43
CA ARG A 79 10.46 0.58 -11.71
C ARG A 79 11.51 -0.09 -10.81
N ASP A 80 11.17 -0.30 -9.54
CA ASP A 80 12.06 -0.89 -8.54
C ASP A 80 12.13 -2.43 -8.64
N GLY A 81 11.42 -3.04 -9.62
CA GLY A 81 11.55 -4.44 -10.01
C GLY A 81 10.46 -5.39 -9.50
N PHE A 82 9.33 -4.88 -8.99
CA PHE A 82 8.19 -5.67 -8.52
C PHE A 82 7.02 -5.60 -9.49
N ILE A 83 6.19 -6.63 -9.54
CA ILE A 83 4.84 -6.50 -10.11
C ILE A 83 3.99 -5.77 -9.07
N ALA A 84 3.42 -4.63 -9.42
CA ALA A 84 2.57 -3.86 -8.51
C ALA A 84 1.10 -4.05 -8.90
N VAL A 85 0.26 -4.44 -7.94
CA VAL A 85 -1.19 -4.60 -8.11
C VAL A 85 -1.90 -3.69 -7.12
N ALA A 86 -2.53 -2.63 -7.61
CA ALA A 86 -3.24 -1.64 -6.80
C ALA A 86 -4.76 -1.80 -6.98
N PRO A 87 -5.46 -2.52 -6.08
CA PRO A 87 -6.91 -2.69 -6.16
C PRO A 87 -7.65 -1.41 -5.79
N ASP A 88 -8.73 -1.13 -6.50
CA ASP A 88 -9.77 -0.20 -6.09
C ASP A 88 -10.78 -0.92 -5.19
N LEU A 89 -10.53 -0.85 -3.88
CA LEU A 89 -11.33 -1.60 -2.91
C LEU A 89 -12.78 -1.11 -2.76
N ILE A 90 -13.16 -0.01 -3.41
CA ILE A 90 -14.56 0.45 -3.48
C ILE A 90 -15.23 0.15 -4.82
N THR A 91 -14.60 -0.65 -5.70
CA THR A 91 -15.26 -1.13 -6.93
C THR A 91 -16.62 -1.75 -6.63
N GLY A 92 -17.64 -1.39 -7.40
CA GLY A 92 -19.00 -1.85 -7.21
C GLY A 92 -19.82 -1.04 -6.20
N LEU A 93 -19.20 -0.13 -5.44
CA LEU A 93 -19.86 0.69 -4.42
C LEU A 93 -20.16 2.13 -4.91
N GLY A 94 -19.48 2.56 -5.94
CA GLY A 94 -19.71 3.87 -6.54
C GLY A 94 -20.91 3.91 -7.47
N PRO A 95 -21.28 5.10 -7.98
CA PRO A 95 -22.36 5.29 -8.93
C PRO A 95 -22.26 4.34 -10.13
N GLY A 96 -23.37 3.75 -10.53
CA GLY A 96 -23.43 2.80 -11.64
C GLY A 96 -22.65 1.50 -11.44
N GLY A 97 -22.29 1.18 -10.19
CA GLY A 97 -21.46 0.00 -9.89
C GLY A 97 -19.98 0.23 -10.16
N GLY A 98 -19.54 1.49 -10.32
CA GLY A 98 -18.13 1.85 -10.50
C GLY A 98 -17.33 1.87 -9.21
N GLY A 99 -16.08 2.30 -9.31
CA GLY A 99 -15.16 2.50 -8.20
C GLY A 99 -14.78 3.97 -8.02
N THR A 100 -13.54 4.22 -7.60
CA THR A 100 -13.01 5.57 -7.31
C THR A 100 -13.24 6.56 -8.44
N GLU A 101 -13.03 6.14 -9.69
CA GLU A 101 -13.16 7.04 -10.86
C GLU A 101 -14.62 7.42 -11.20
N SER A 102 -15.61 6.68 -10.70
CA SER A 102 -17.03 6.96 -10.90
C SER A 102 -17.61 7.96 -9.91
N VAL A 103 -16.87 8.29 -8.86
CA VAL A 103 -17.33 9.14 -7.76
C VAL A 103 -16.97 10.59 -8.04
N ALA A 104 -17.95 11.49 -7.88
CA ALA A 104 -17.80 12.89 -8.28
C ALA A 104 -16.92 13.72 -7.33
N SER A 105 -16.83 13.34 -6.05
CA SER A 105 -16.08 14.11 -5.06
C SER A 105 -15.16 13.24 -4.21
N ARG A 106 -14.07 13.85 -3.73
CA ARG A 106 -13.13 13.20 -2.81
C ARG A 106 -13.80 12.80 -1.49
N ASP A 107 -14.74 13.60 -1.00
CA ASP A 107 -15.46 13.32 0.25
C ASP A 107 -16.36 12.09 0.14
N GLU A 108 -17.02 11.90 -1.00
CA GLU A 108 -17.79 10.67 -1.26
C GLU A 108 -16.89 9.43 -1.34
N VAL A 109 -15.72 9.52 -1.97
CA VAL A 109 -14.72 8.43 -1.96
C VAL A 109 -14.34 8.09 -0.52
N VAL A 110 -14.06 9.11 0.31
CA VAL A 110 -13.72 8.91 1.72
C VAL A 110 -14.85 8.20 2.48
N GLN A 111 -16.10 8.56 2.23
CA GLN A 111 -17.25 7.89 2.86
C GLN A 111 -17.35 6.42 2.44
N LEU A 112 -17.22 6.12 1.15
CA LEU A 112 -17.25 4.74 0.64
C LEU A 112 -16.10 3.89 1.23
N VAL A 113 -14.89 4.42 1.28
CA VAL A 113 -13.74 3.70 1.86
C VAL A 113 -13.94 3.46 3.36
N ARG A 114 -14.47 4.44 4.11
CA ARG A 114 -14.76 4.28 5.53
C ARG A 114 -15.90 3.28 5.79
N GLY A 115 -16.80 3.09 4.84
CA GLY A 115 -17.87 2.10 4.89
C GLY A 115 -17.42 0.66 4.65
N LEU A 116 -16.18 0.44 4.16
CA LEU A 116 -15.63 -0.90 3.98
C LEU A 116 -15.32 -1.57 5.33
N THR A 117 -16.01 -2.68 5.59
CA THR A 117 -15.71 -3.48 6.78
C THR A 117 -14.37 -4.22 6.63
N PRO A 118 -13.74 -4.65 7.74
CA PRO A 118 -12.55 -5.50 7.69
C PRO A 118 -12.76 -6.75 6.82
N GLU A 119 -13.90 -7.43 6.97
CA GLU A 119 -14.22 -8.67 6.27
C GLU A 119 -14.30 -8.47 4.75
N ILE A 120 -14.99 -7.41 4.29
CA ILE A 120 -15.07 -7.06 2.87
C ILE A 120 -13.67 -6.73 2.32
N SER A 121 -12.88 -5.97 3.08
CA SER A 121 -11.52 -5.62 2.68
C SER A 121 -10.63 -6.87 2.54
N ILE A 122 -10.69 -7.79 3.51
CA ILE A 122 -9.93 -9.05 3.50
C ILE A 122 -10.38 -9.94 2.34
N GLN A 123 -11.68 -10.09 2.11
CA GLN A 123 -12.20 -10.88 0.99
C GLN A 123 -11.68 -10.37 -0.35
N ARG A 124 -11.73 -9.04 -0.57
CA ARG A 124 -11.25 -8.41 -1.79
C ARG A 124 -9.74 -8.56 -1.95
N LEU A 125 -8.98 -8.36 -0.89
CA LEU A 125 -7.51 -8.54 -0.91
C LEU A 125 -7.10 -9.98 -1.16
N ASN A 126 -7.83 -10.98 -0.64
CA ASN A 126 -7.59 -12.39 -0.94
C ASN A 126 -7.82 -12.67 -2.44
N ALA A 127 -8.93 -12.20 -3.02
CA ALA A 127 -9.19 -12.37 -4.45
C ALA A 127 -8.08 -11.74 -5.31
N VAL A 128 -7.63 -10.54 -4.93
CA VAL A 128 -6.52 -9.85 -5.61
C VAL A 128 -5.20 -10.62 -5.47
N ARG A 129 -4.91 -11.21 -4.30
CA ARG A 129 -3.75 -12.05 -4.10
C ARG A 129 -3.80 -13.33 -4.95
N ASP A 130 -4.95 -13.99 -4.98
CA ASP A 130 -5.15 -15.20 -5.78
C ASP A 130 -5.02 -14.93 -7.29
N PHE A 131 -5.44 -13.77 -7.75
CA PHE A 131 -5.18 -13.28 -9.10
C PHE A 131 -3.68 -13.04 -9.31
N ALA A 132 -3.04 -12.31 -8.40
CA ALA A 132 -1.62 -11.95 -8.47
C ALA A 132 -0.71 -13.17 -8.59
N LEU A 133 -1.00 -14.24 -7.85
CA LEU A 133 -0.27 -15.51 -7.91
C LEU A 133 -0.38 -16.22 -9.26
N LYS A 134 -1.41 -15.92 -10.06
CA LYS A 134 -1.63 -16.49 -11.39
C LYS A 134 -0.98 -15.68 -12.52
N ILE A 135 -0.43 -14.50 -12.23
CA ILE A 135 0.30 -13.71 -13.22
C ILE A 135 1.52 -14.50 -13.70
N PRO A 136 1.67 -14.77 -15.01
CA PRO A 136 2.78 -15.63 -15.51
C PRO A 136 4.17 -15.12 -15.16
N ALA A 137 4.33 -13.80 -15.04
CA ALA A 137 5.58 -13.14 -14.65
C ALA A 137 5.83 -13.14 -13.13
N ALA A 138 4.86 -13.59 -12.30
CA ALA A 138 5.01 -13.66 -10.85
C ALA A 138 5.85 -14.85 -10.43
N ASN A 139 6.66 -14.68 -9.39
CA ASN A 139 7.50 -15.73 -8.80
C ASN A 139 6.80 -16.55 -7.71
N GLY A 140 5.51 -16.29 -7.45
CA GLY A 140 4.72 -16.98 -6.43
C GLY A 140 4.77 -16.35 -5.03
N LYS A 141 5.54 -15.28 -4.84
CA LYS A 141 5.61 -14.56 -3.57
C LYS A 141 4.80 -13.27 -3.61
N THR A 142 4.11 -12.94 -2.52
CA THR A 142 3.25 -11.75 -2.40
C THR A 142 3.51 -10.99 -1.12
N ALA A 143 3.54 -9.67 -1.20
CA ALA A 143 3.52 -8.78 -0.04
C ALA A 143 2.41 -7.72 -0.19
N THR A 144 2.06 -7.07 0.91
CA THR A 144 1.23 -5.88 0.90
C THR A 144 2.05 -4.64 1.28
N VAL A 145 1.76 -3.52 0.63
CA VAL A 145 2.20 -2.17 1.04
C VAL A 145 0.96 -1.32 1.14
N GLY A 146 0.64 -0.85 2.33
CA GLY A 146 -0.56 -0.04 2.55
C GLY A 146 -0.26 1.31 3.17
N PHE A 147 -1.11 2.30 2.87
CA PHE A 147 -0.93 3.69 3.27
C PHE A 147 -2.14 4.18 4.08
N CYS A 148 -1.93 4.85 5.21
CA CYS A 148 -2.99 5.41 6.06
C CYS A 148 -4.01 4.33 6.47
N TRP A 149 -5.26 4.45 6.06
CA TRP A 149 -6.28 3.40 6.18
C TRP A 149 -5.78 2.07 5.58
N GLY A 150 -5.20 2.12 4.39
CA GLY A 150 -4.60 0.95 3.73
C GLY A 150 -3.41 0.38 4.50
N GLY A 151 -2.68 1.21 5.25
CA GLY A 151 -1.62 0.75 6.16
C GLY A 151 -2.19 -0.14 7.26
N SER A 152 -3.28 0.31 7.91
CA SER A 152 -3.98 -0.52 8.89
C SER A 152 -4.56 -1.80 8.25
N ARG A 153 -5.03 -1.73 6.99
CA ARG A 153 -5.51 -2.91 6.25
C ARG A 153 -4.38 -3.88 5.88
N SER A 154 -3.19 -3.37 5.54
CA SER A 154 -2.01 -4.20 5.31
C SER A 154 -1.63 -5.00 6.57
N PHE A 155 -1.61 -4.35 7.72
CA PHE A 155 -1.32 -5.02 8.98
C PHE A 155 -2.39 -6.04 9.36
N ALA A 156 -3.66 -5.69 9.22
CA ALA A 156 -4.78 -6.62 9.48
C ALA A 156 -4.80 -7.80 8.49
N PHE A 157 -4.43 -7.57 7.23
CA PHE A 157 -4.35 -8.62 6.22
C PHE A 157 -3.25 -9.63 6.52
N ALA A 158 -2.12 -9.21 7.11
CA ALA A 158 -1.09 -10.12 7.59
C ALA A 158 -1.60 -11.09 8.67
N ALA A 159 -2.60 -10.68 9.46
CA ALA A 159 -3.25 -11.57 10.42
C ALA A 159 -4.28 -12.52 9.76
N ALA A 160 -4.91 -12.09 8.67
CA ALA A 160 -5.93 -12.85 7.97
C ALA A 160 -5.37 -13.81 6.89
N GLN A 161 -4.16 -13.51 6.37
CA GLN A 161 -3.54 -14.28 5.29
C GLN A 161 -2.22 -14.90 5.73
N PRO A 162 -2.22 -16.17 6.17
CA PRO A 162 -1.04 -16.84 6.72
C PRO A 162 0.06 -17.13 5.70
N ASP A 163 -0.25 -17.08 4.40
CA ASP A 163 0.69 -17.34 3.29
C ASP A 163 1.24 -16.04 2.67
N LEU A 164 0.99 -14.88 3.32
CA LEU A 164 1.62 -13.63 2.92
C LEU A 164 3.11 -13.66 3.27
N ASN A 165 3.97 -13.22 2.36
CA ASN A 165 5.43 -13.26 2.57
C ASN A 165 5.94 -12.06 3.37
N ALA A 166 5.30 -10.88 3.25
CA ALA A 166 5.66 -9.68 4.00
C ALA A 166 4.50 -8.67 4.02
N ALA A 167 4.45 -7.82 5.02
CA ALA A 167 3.53 -6.68 5.09
C ALA A 167 4.28 -5.38 5.41
N VAL A 168 3.99 -4.31 4.68
CA VAL A 168 4.51 -2.98 4.94
C VAL A 168 3.37 -2.03 5.29
N VAL A 169 3.55 -1.29 6.35
CA VAL A 169 2.57 -0.39 6.95
C VAL A 169 3.11 1.03 6.95
N TYR A 170 2.63 1.87 6.04
CA TYR A 170 2.89 3.31 6.09
C TYR A 170 1.81 4.01 6.91
N TYR A 171 2.19 4.63 7.99
CA TYR A 171 1.34 5.46 8.88
C TYR A 171 -0.08 4.89 9.12
N GLY A 172 -0.18 3.58 9.29
CA GLY A 172 -1.40 2.86 9.63
C GLY A 172 -1.39 2.38 11.08
N GLY A 173 -2.55 2.38 11.76
CA GLY A 173 -2.67 1.85 13.12
C GLY A 173 -2.52 0.33 13.17
N SER A 174 -2.01 -0.17 14.30
CA SER A 174 -1.82 -1.60 14.55
C SER A 174 -3.13 -2.31 14.93
N PRO A 175 -3.28 -3.61 14.61
CA PRO A 175 -4.39 -4.44 15.07
C PRO A 175 -4.31 -4.69 16.59
N GLU A 176 -5.41 -5.16 17.16
CA GLU A 176 -5.50 -5.61 18.55
C GLU A 176 -4.74 -6.94 18.78
N ALA A 177 -4.36 -7.19 20.03
CA ALA A 177 -3.54 -8.34 20.44
C ALA A 177 -4.01 -9.72 19.90
N PRO A 178 -5.32 -10.05 19.87
CA PRO A 178 -5.78 -11.34 19.32
C PRO A 178 -5.45 -11.53 17.84
N ASP A 179 -5.40 -10.45 17.06
CA ASP A 179 -5.07 -10.51 15.63
C ASP A 179 -3.55 -10.54 15.43
N LEU A 180 -2.77 -9.84 16.25
CA LEU A 180 -1.31 -9.94 16.25
C LEU A 180 -0.83 -11.38 16.43
N ALA A 181 -1.53 -12.17 17.24
CA ALA A 181 -1.20 -13.58 17.48
C ALA A 181 -1.32 -14.46 16.21
N LYS A 182 -2.15 -14.07 15.23
CA LYS A 182 -2.35 -14.81 13.97
C LYS A 182 -1.28 -14.54 12.91
N ILE A 183 -0.56 -13.41 13.01
CA ILE A 183 0.43 -12.98 12.02
C ILE A 183 1.58 -13.97 11.92
N LYS A 184 1.92 -14.35 10.68
CA LYS A 184 3.10 -15.17 10.37
C LYS A 184 4.14 -14.39 9.56
N ALA A 185 3.67 -13.49 8.68
CA ALA A 185 4.54 -12.67 7.86
C ALA A 185 5.33 -11.65 8.71
N PRO A 186 6.58 -11.35 8.37
CA PRO A 186 7.28 -10.19 8.93
C PRO A 186 6.56 -8.90 8.54
N VAL A 187 6.54 -7.93 9.46
CA VAL A 187 5.87 -6.64 9.29
C VAL A 187 6.88 -5.51 9.45
N LEU A 188 6.93 -4.62 8.46
CA LEU A 188 7.67 -3.36 8.52
C LEU A 188 6.71 -2.20 8.72
N GLY A 189 6.92 -1.38 9.73
CA GLY A 189 6.13 -0.19 10.02
C GLY A 189 6.93 1.11 9.79
N LEU A 190 6.37 2.05 9.05
CA LEU A 190 7.01 3.31 8.64
C LEU A 190 6.10 4.49 9.01
N TYR A 191 6.49 5.26 10.03
CA TYR A 191 5.62 6.21 10.70
C TYR A 191 6.22 7.59 10.81
N GLY A 192 5.41 8.64 10.60
CA GLY A 192 5.77 9.99 11.00
C GLY A 192 5.68 10.14 12.52
N ALA A 193 6.71 10.69 13.16
CA ALA A 193 6.74 10.84 14.62
C ALA A 193 5.67 11.82 15.14
N ASP A 194 5.25 12.77 14.31
CA ASP A 194 4.20 13.75 14.65
C ASP A 194 2.77 13.27 14.41
N ASP A 195 2.57 11.97 14.16
CA ASP A 195 1.24 11.35 14.06
C ASP A 195 0.88 10.63 15.37
N ALA A 196 0.60 11.38 16.42
CA ALA A 196 0.36 10.85 17.76
C ALA A 196 -0.73 9.78 17.82
N ARG A 197 -1.79 9.92 16.99
CA ARG A 197 -2.89 8.95 16.94
C ARG A 197 -2.44 7.58 16.48
N VAL A 198 -1.56 7.51 15.51
CA VAL A 198 -1.05 6.24 14.97
C VAL A 198 0.11 5.73 15.79
N THR A 199 1.06 6.60 16.16
CA THR A 199 2.25 6.20 16.92
C THR A 199 1.91 5.63 18.30
N ALA A 200 0.79 6.06 18.91
CA ALA A 200 0.29 5.48 20.16
C ALA A 200 -0.05 3.97 20.05
N THR A 201 -0.32 3.46 18.85
CA THR A 201 -0.63 2.03 18.62
C THR A 201 0.63 1.15 18.49
N ILE A 202 1.80 1.74 18.32
CA ILE A 202 3.05 1.02 18.06
C ILE A 202 3.58 0.28 19.30
N PRO A 203 3.76 0.93 20.48
CA PRO A 203 4.39 0.27 21.60
C PRO A 203 3.66 -1.00 22.07
N PRO A 204 2.31 -1.02 22.22
CA PRO A 204 1.62 -2.24 22.61
C PRO A 204 1.73 -3.35 21.56
N ALA A 205 1.67 -3.01 20.24
CA ALA A 205 1.82 -3.98 19.18
C ALA A 205 3.24 -4.56 19.12
N GLU A 206 4.28 -3.72 19.27
CA GLU A 206 5.67 -4.15 19.29
C GLU A 206 5.95 -5.09 20.48
N ALA A 207 5.48 -4.72 21.67
CA ALA A 207 5.62 -5.55 22.86
C ALA A 207 4.96 -6.92 22.69
N GLU A 208 3.74 -6.95 22.14
CA GLU A 208 2.99 -8.19 21.93
C GLU A 208 3.62 -9.06 20.84
N MET A 209 4.00 -8.49 19.70
CA MET A 209 4.68 -9.22 18.62
C MET A 209 6.00 -9.82 19.10
N LYS A 210 6.78 -9.05 19.89
CA LYS A 210 8.01 -9.54 20.53
C LYS A 210 7.74 -10.68 21.48
N ARG A 211 6.72 -10.55 22.34
CA ARG A 211 6.31 -11.61 23.28
C ARG A 211 5.94 -12.92 22.56
N LEU A 212 5.35 -12.79 21.36
CA LEU A 212 4.93 -13.92 20.51
C LEU A 212 6.05 -14.46 19.62
N GLY A 213 7.27 -13.89 19.67
CA GLY A 213 8.37 -14.28 18.78
C GLY A 213 8.15 -13.94 17.32
N LYS A 214 7.36 -12.89 17.04
CA LYS A 214 7.02 -12.44 15.68
C LYS A 214 7.80 -11.18 15.31
N THR A 215 8.04 -11.00 14.01
CA THR A 215 8.78 -9.85 13.48
C THR A 215 7.87 -8.67 13.24
N PHE A 216 8.12 -7.58 13.94
CA PHE A 216 7.57 -6.25 13.68
C PHE A 216 8.68 -5.23 13.86
N GLU A 217 8.98 -4.48 12.79
CA GLU A 217 10.06 -3.50 12.72
C GLU A 217 9.48 -2.09 12.54
N PRO A 218 9.11 -1.38 13.61
CA PRO A 218 8.61 -0.02 13.52
C PRO A 218 9.77 1.00 13.40
N HIS A 219 9.63 1.94 12.46
CA HIS A 219 10.54 3.08 12.28
C HIS A 219 9.77 4.38 12.33
N LEU A 220 10.22 5.29 13.20
CA LEU A 220 9.66 6.64 13.34
C LEU A 220 10.58 7.65 12.68
N TYR A 221 10.00 8.54 11.87
CA TYR A 221 10.71 9.63 11.19
C TYR A 221 10.39 10.95 11.87
N GLU A 222 11.42 11.56 12.45
CA GLU A 222 11.33 12.81 13.21
C GLU A 222 10.68 13.93 12.40
N ALA A 223 9.81 14.72 13.02
CA ALA A 223 9.06 15.84 12.46
C ALA A 223 8.19 15.52 11.24
N ALA A 224 8.18 14.29 10.74
CA ALA A 224 7.28 13.88 9.67
C ALA A 224 5.86 13.66 10.19
N GLY A 225 4.87 14.01 9.38
CA GLY A 225 3.46 13.86 9.72
C GLY A 225 2.81 12.62 9.12
N HIS A 226 1.50 12.50 9.41
CA HIS A 226 0.66 11.51 8.72
C HIS A 226 0.67 11.75 7.21
N GLY A 227 0.81 10.68 6.41
CA GLY A 227 0.79 10.80 4.95
C GLY A 227 2.07 11.38 4.33
N PHE A 228 3.21 11.30 5.02
CA PHE A 228 4.46 11.93 4.58
C PHE A 228 4.90 11.51 3.18
N LEU A 229 4.62 10.27 2.76
CA LEU A 229 4.98 9.79 1.43
C LEU A 229 4.18 10.46 0.31
N ARG A 230 2.92 10.84 0.59
CA ARG A 230 2.04 11.53 -0.34
C ARG A 230 2.27 13.05 -0.35
N ALA A 231 2.44 13.62 0.83
CA ALA A 231 2.57 15.06 1.07
C ALA A 231 4.05 15.44 1.30
N GLN A 232 4.92 15.15 0.33
CA GLN A 232 6.37 15.31 0.46
C GLN A 232 6.80 16.76 0.61
N GLU A 233 6.03 17.69 0.08
CA GLU A 233 6.30 19.13 0.12
C GLU A 233 6.00 19.76 1.49
N ASP A 234 5.25 19.07 2.34
CA ASP A 234 4.81 19.59 3.62
C ASP A 234 5.90 19.46 4.70
N ARG A 235 5.69 20.19 5.80
CA ARG A 235 6.52 20.14 7.01
C ARG A 235 7.98 20.57 6.80
N ASP A 236 8.18 21.63 6.05
CA ASP A 236 9.51 22.26 5.83
C ASP A 236 10.59 21.23 5.42
N GLY A 237 10.19 20.24 4.59
CA GLY A 237 11.06 19.20 4.07
C GLY A 237 11.18 17.94 4.94
N ALA A 238 10.60 17.90 6.13
CA ALA A 238 10.65 16.71 7.00
C ALA A 238 9.95 15.51 6.37
N ASN A 239 8.82 15.72 5.68
CA ASN A 239 8.12 14.65 4.96
C ASN A 239 8.96 14.10 3.79
N LEU A 240 9.64 14.96 3.04
CA LEU A 240 10.55 14.52 1.97
C LEU A 240 11.73 13.73 2.55
N LYS A 241 12.34 14.21 3.64
CA LYS A 241 13.42 13.50 4.34
C LYS A 241 12.97 12.12 4.83
N ALA A 242 11.77 12.03 5.40
CA ALA A 242 11.18 10.76 5.79
C ALA A 242 10.96 9.82 4.58
N THR A 243 10.48 10.34 3.46
CA THR A 243 10.31 9.58 2.21
C THR A 243 11.64 9.03 1.70
N GLN A 244 12.70 9.84 1.70
CA GLN A 244 14.05 9.46 1.28
C GLN A 244 14.64 8.33 2.14
N GLN A 245 14.25 8.22 3.40
CA GLN A 245 14.70 7.17 4.31
C GLN A 245 13.79 5.93 4.28
N ALA A 246 12.47 6.14 4.20
CA ALA A 246 11.48 5.07 4.26
C ALA A 246 11.43 4.23 2.98
N TRP A 247 11.50 4.87 1.80
CA TRP A 247 11.38 4.17 0.52
C TRP A 247 12.48 3.13 0.30
N PRO A 248 13.79 3.46 0.40
CA PRO A 248 14.84 2.45 0.25
C PRO A 248 14.78 1.35 1.32
N ARG A 249 14.36 1.68 2.55
CA ARG A 249 14.16 0.67 3.62
C ARG A 249 13.07 -0.32 3.25
N MET A 250 11.93 0.16 2.78
CA MET A 250 10.85 -0.70 2.29
C MET A 250 11.34 -1.58 1.13
N LEU A 251 12.07 -1.02 0.16
CA LEU A 251 12.59 -1.80 -0.97
C LEU A 251 13.55 -2.90 -0.52
N ALA A 252 14.43 -2.62 0.44
CA ALA A 252 15.33 -3.62 1.00
C ALA A 252 14.54 -4.77 1.66
N PHE A 253 13.56 -4.42 2.49
CA PHE A 253 12.68 -5.39 3.16
C PHE A 253 11.88 -6.23 2.14
N LEU A 254 11.29 -5.61 1.12
CA LEU A 254 10.57 -6.35 0.07
C LEU A 254 11.48 -7.28 -0.73
N ARG A 255 12.71 -6.86 -1.04
CA ARG A 255 13.69 -7.71 -1.74
C ARG A 255 14.07 -8.93 -0.92
N GLU A 256 14.29 -8.77 0.38
CA GLU A 256 14.61 -9.87 1.29
C GLU A 256 13.53 -10.96 1.29
N HIS A 257 12.25 -10.57 1.24
CA HIS A 257 11.15 -11.51 1.40
C HIS A 257 10.50 -11.97 0.09
N LEU A 258 10.68 -11.22 -1.00
CA LEU A 258 10.04 -11.49 -2.30
C LEU A 258 11.01 -11.94 -3.41
N GLN A 259 12.31 -11.91 -3.19
CA GLN A 259 13.30 -12.37 -4.17
C GLN A 259 13.88 -13.74 -3.84
#